data_a816125e9dc1c08adfd551fb07d992e2
#
_entry.id   a816125e9dc1c08adfd551fb07d992e2
#
_cell.length_a   1.000
_cell.length_b   1.000
_cell.length_c   1.000
_cell.angle_alpha   90.00
_cell.angle_beta   90.00
_cell.angle_gamma   90.00
#
_symmetry.space_group_name_H-M   'P 1'
#
loop_
_entity.id
_entity.type
_entity.pdbx_description
1 polymer ?
#
loop_
_entity_poly.entity_id
_entity_poly.type
_entity_poly.pdbx_seq_one_letter_code
_entity_poly.pdbx_strand_id
1 'polypeptide(L)'
;EPSAQKEPSAPKKPSAPKEPTKPKSEAPKPEAKGAAAPAMPARGNAPAAETTVRVDTKRLDDIMNMVGELVLVRNRLQRLGADSEDEHMHKAVSNLDVVTTDLQSAVMQTRMQPIKKVFGRFPRVVRDLARNLKKEVNLVMHGEDTDLDKNLVEALSDPLVHLVRNSVDHGIEAPEVREKAGKPRQGTVTLSAEQEGDH
;
A
#
# COMPACT_ATOMS: atom_id res chain seq x y z
N GLU A 1 18.96 -62.66 -6.21
CA GLU A 1 19.32 -63.11 -4.83
C GLU A 1 20.57 -62.40 -4.33
N PRO A 2 20.77 -62.24 -3.08
CA PRO A 2 20.00 -61.32 -2.21
C PRO A 2 20.92 -60.51 -1.26
N SER A 3 20.29 -59.81 -0.36
CA SER A 3 20.84 -59.39 0.96
C SER A 3 21.60 -58.07 0.99
N ALA A 4 21.49 -57.23 1.94
CA ALA A 4 20.82 -57.13 3.21
C ALA A 4 20.91 -55.69 3.67
N GLN A 5 19.83 -55.16 4.20
CA GLN A 5 19.68 -54.62 5.55
C GLN A 5 20.89 -53.90 6.18
N LYS A 6 20.67 -52.61 6.49
CA LYS A 6 20.78 -52.05 7.86
C LYS A 6 20.35 -50.59 7.93
N GLU A 7 19.17 -50.33 8.41
CA GLU A 7 18.96 -49.40 9.51
C GLU A 7 19.58 -49.94 10.78
N PRO A 8 19.83 -49.21 11.88
CA PRO A 8 19.17 -47.98 12.37
C PRO A 8 20.14 -47.01 13.07
N SER A 9 19.69 -45.85 13.43
CA SER A 9 19.64 -45.33 14.81
C SER A 9 19.57 -43.80 14.91
N ALA A 10 18.43 -43.27 15.30
CA ALA A 10 18.41 -42.18 16.23
C ALA A 10 18.89 -42.73 17.60
N PRO A 11 19.44 -41.98 18.53
CA PRO A 11 18.77 -40.88 19.23
C PRO A 11 19.70 -39.79 19.82
N LYS A 12 19.18 -38.73 20.28
CA LYS A 12 19.26 -38.11 21.63
C LYS A 12 19.19 -36.58 21.62
N LYS A 13 18.06 -36.09 22.06
CA LYS A 13 18.06 -34.90 22.94
C LYS A 13 18.85 -35.24 24.22
N PRO A 14 19.53 -34.25 24.83
CA PRO A 14 18.90 -33.68 26.01
C PRO A 14 19.20 -32.21 26.31
N SER A 15 18.26 -31.62 26.96
CA SER A 15 18.30 -30.80 28.17
C SER A 15 18.77 -29.35 28.10
N ALA A 16 17.83 -28.45 28.32
CA ALA A 16 18.06 -27.25 29.10
C ALA A 16 18.54 -27.60 30.52
N PRO A 17 19.33 -26.75 31.20
CA PRO A 17 18.68 -25.90 32.18
C PRO A 17 19.41 -24.59 32.58
N LYS A 18 18.63 -23.76 33.28
CA LYS A 18 18.99 -22.87 34.42
C LYS A 18 19.27 -21.38 34.12
N GLU A 19 18.26 -20.60 34.42
CA GLU A 19 18.45 -19.35 35.20
C GLU A 19 19.29 -19.61 36.44
N PRO A 20 20.07 -18.58 36.90
CA PRO A 20 19.66 -18.00 38.15
C PRO A 20 19.95 -16.48 38.34
N THR A 21 19.00 -15.90 39.09
CA THR A 21 19.15 -14.98 40.21
C THR A 21 19.71 -13.55 40.04
N LYS A 22 18.82 -12.64 40.40
CA LYS A 22 19.11 -11.29 40.92
C LYS A 22 20.07 -11.34 42.15
N PRO A 23 20.76 -10.25 42.44
CA PRO A 23 20.53 -9.64 43.75
C PRO A 23 20.28 -8.13 43.73
N LYS A 24 19.49 -7.74 44.72
CA LYS A 24 19.27 -6.41 45.27
C LYS A 24 20.56 -5.80 45.85
N SER A 25 20.64 -4.47 45.84
CA SER A 25 21.15 -3.64 46.91
C SER A 25 20.95 -2.15 46.50
N GLU A 26 20.06 -1.48 47.13
CA GLU A 26 20.20 -0.49 48.21
C GLU A 26 20.67 0.90 47.77
N ALA A 27 19.79 1.86 48.04
CA ALA A 27 20.01 3.31 48.03
C ALA A 27 20.98 3.75 49.14
N PRO A 28 21.54 4.98 49.11
CA PRO A 28 20.87 6.07 49.85
C PRO A 28 20.88 7.45 49.15
N LYS A 29 19.91 8.24 49.57
CA LYS A 29 19.80 9.70 49.47
C LYS A 29 20.85 10.36 50.43
N PRO A 30 21.35 11.60 50.16
CA PRO A 30 20.70 12.71 50.81
C PRO A 30 20.61 14.05 50.00
N GLU A 31 19.72 14.83 50.49
CA GLU A 31 19.32 16.21 50.32
C GLU A 31 20.39 17.26 50.03
N ALA A 32 20.01 18.29 49.21
CA ALA A 32 19.97 19.69 49.64
C ALA A 32 19.56 20.67 48.54
N LYS A 33 18.48 21.35 48.78
CA LYS A 33 18.09 22.76 48.58
C LYS A 33 18.81 23.60 47.50
N GLY A 34 17.98 24.16 46.60
CA GLY A 34 18.28 25.35 45.83
C GLY A 34 17.06 25.84 45.05
N ALA A 35 16.60 27.02 45.41
CA ALA A 35 15.34 27.65 45.06
C ALA A 35 15.15 28.03 43.59
N ALA A 36 13.92 27.94 43.16
CA ALA A 36 13.07 28.92 42.51
C ALA A 36 13.35 29.42 41.09
N ALA A 37 12.40 29.11 40.18
CA ALA A 37 11.56 30.09 39.48
C ALA A 37 10.55 29.33 38.59
N PRO A 38 9.31 29.77 38.44
CA PRO A 38 8.31 29.04 37.69
C PRO A 38 8.50 29.28 36.19
N ALA A 39 8.94 28.25 35.47
CA ALA A 39 8.90 28.26 34.03
C ALA A 39 7.45 27.97 33.58
N MET A 40 6.89 28.87 32.80
CA MET A 40 5.61 28.75 32.13
C MET A 40 5.57 27.46 31.32
N PRO A 41 4.43 26.71 31.28
CA PRO A 41 4.33 25.56 30.44
C PRO A 41 4.31 26.02 28.97
N ALA A 42 5.34 25.66 28.23
CA ALA A 42 5.31 25.68 26.79
C ALA A 42 4.12 24.78 26.36
N ARG A 43 3.13 25.41 25.73
CA ARG A 43 2.06 24.70 25.03
C ARG A 43 2.74 23.85 23.93
N GLY A 44 3.05 22.62 24.27
CA GLY A 44 3.37 21.60 23.29
C GLY A 44 2.15 21.44 22.41
N ASN A 45 2.32 21.72 21.13
CA ASN A 45 1.40 21.35 20.07
C ASN A 45 1.36 19.80 20.08
N ALA A 46 0.42 19.22 20.79
CA ALA A 46 0.14 17.80 20.67
C ALA A 46 -0.26 17.55 19.21
N PRO A 47 0.38 16.64 18.49
CA PRO A 47 -0.09 16.27 17.16
C PRO A 47 -1.54 15.80 17.34
N ALA A 48 -2.45 16.37 16.51
CA ALA A 48 -3.83 15.95 16.46
C ALA A 48 -3.82 14.42 16.28
N ALA A 49 -4.36 13.71 17.27
CA ALA A 49 -4.52 12.27 17.18
C ALA A 49 -5.43 11.99 15.96
N GLU A 50 -4.85 11.51 14.89
CA GLU A 50 -5.60 11.04 13.74
C GLU A 50 -6.52 9.91 14.22
N THR A 51 -7.80 10.20 14.31
CA THR A 51 -8.82 9.22 14.70
C THR A 51 -8.99 8.25 13.55
N THR A 52 -8.20 7.20 13.53
CA THR A 52 -8.31 6.13 12.53
C THR A 52 -9.45 5.20 12.93
N VAL A 53 -10.47 5.09 12.11
CA VAL A 53 -11.56 4.13 12.27
C VAL A 53 -11.26 2.91 11.42
N ARG A 54 -11.25 1.73 12.02
CA ARG A 54 -11.13 0.46 11.29
C ARG A 54 -12.50 0.06 10.76
N VAL A 55 -12.65 0.04 9.45
CA VAL A 55 -13.86 -0.43 8.77
C VAL A 55 -13.54 -1.76 8.08
N ASP A 56 -14.46 -2.71 8.17
CA ASP A 56 -14.36 -3.98 7.44
C ASP A 56 -14.47 -3.70 5.93
N THR A 57 -13.49 -4.18 5.17
CA THR A 57 -13.43 -3.99 3.72
C THR A 57 -14.67 -4.55 3.01
N LYS A 58 -15.25 -5.65 3.52
CA LYS A 58 -16.47 -6.22 2.97
C LYS A 58 -17.66 -5.26 3.06
N ARG A 59 -17.78 -4.52 4.16
CA ARG A 59 -18.82 -3.49 4.30
C ARG A 59 -18.65 -2.34 3.31
N LEU A 60 -17.40 -1.96 3.02
CA LEU A 60 -17.14 -0.95 2.00
C LEU A 60 -17.50 -1.47 0.60
N ASP A 61 -17.24 -2.75 0.31
CA ASP A 61 -17.64 -3.38 -0.95
C ASP A 61 -19.17 -3.45 -1.08
N ASP A 62 -19.88 -3.79 0.00
CA ASP A 62 -21.35 -3.80 0.01
C ASP A 62 -21.93 -2.38 -0.24
N ILE A 63 -21.34 -1.34 0.36
CA ILE A 63 -21.74 0.06 0.13
C ILE A 63 -21.49 0.43 -1.34
N MET A 64 -20.36 0.05 -1.93
CA MET A 64 -20.06 0.32 -3.34
C MET A 64 -21.07 -0.34 -4.27
N ASN A 65 -21.48 -1.57 -3.98
CA ASN A 65 -22.50 -2.26 -4.75
C ASN A 65 -23.84 -1.51 -4.69
N MET A 66 -24.26 -1.07 -3.50
CA MET A 66 -25.49 -0.27 -3.33
C MET A 66 -25.40 1.08 -4.07
N VAL A 67 -24.25 1.75 -4.05
CA VAL A 67 -24.03 2.97 -4.84
C VAL A 67 -24.13 2.68 -6.33
N GLY A 68 -23.58 1.56 -6.79
CA GLY A 68 -23.69 1.10 -8.17
C GLY A 68 -25.18 0.89 -8.60
N GLU A 69 -25.96 0.24 -7.74
CA GLU A 69 -27.42 0.08 -7.97
C GLU A 69 -28.12 1.44 -8.00
N LEU A 70 -27.78 2.35 -7.09
CA LEU A 70 -28.34 3.71 -7.07
C LEU A 70 -28.06 4.46 -8.37
N VAL A 71 -26.82 4.35 -8.92
CA VAL A 71 -26.45 4.93 -10.22
C VAL A 71 -27.34 4.36 -11.35
N LEU A 72 -27.59 3.04 -11.35
CA LEU A 72 -28.46 2.41 -12.36
C LEU A 72 -29.90 2.92 -12.25
N VAL A 73 -30.45 3.04 -11.03
CA VAL A 73 -31.80 3.58 -10.80
C VAL A 73 -31.87 5.05 -11.24
N ARG A 74 -30.86 5.86 -10.89
CA ARG A 74 -30.75 7.26 -11.33
C ARG A 74 -30.76 7.35 -12.86
N ASN A 75 -29.95 6.58 -13.56
CA ASN A 75 -29.89 6.57 -15.03
C ASN A 75 -31.22 6.14 -15.67
N ARG A 76 -31.95 5.26 -15.01
CA ARG A 76 -33.31 4.88 -15.43
C ARG A 76 -34.30 6.03 -15.25
N LEU A 77 -34.24 6.73 -14.10
CA LEU A 77 -35.10 7.89 -13.83
C LEU A 77 -34.80 9.05 -14.78
N GLN A 78 -33.54 9.30 -15.10
CA GLN A 78 -33.15 10.31 -16.10
C GLN A 78 -33.79 10.01 -17.47
N ARG A 79 -33.76 8.75 -17.91
CA ARG A 79 -34.39 8.37 -19.19
C ARG A 79 -35.92 8.50 -19.17
N LEU A 80 -36.56 8.11 -18.07
CA LEU A 80 -38.01 8.24 -17.92
C LEU A 80 -38.45 9.70 -17.74
N GLY A 81 -37.62 10.52 -17.08
CA GLY A 81 -37.89 11.94 -16.90
C GLY A 81 -37.61 12.79 -18.14
N ALA A 82 -36.80 12.28 -19.09
CA ALA A 82 -36.47 13.04 -20.31
C ALA A 82 -37.72 13.34 -21.18
N ASP A 83 -38.72 12.45 -21.16
CA ASP A 83 -39.98 12.59 -21.92
C ASP A 83 -41.05 13.33 -21.11
N SER A 84 -40.77 13.74 -19.87
CA SER A 84 -41.75 14.43 -19.02
C SER A 84 -41.71 15.93 -19.28
N GLU A 85 -42.90 16.54 -19.42
CA GLU A 85 -43.03 18.03 -19.51
C GLU A 85 -43.03 18.71 -18.13
N ASP A 86 -42.87 17.92 -17.04
CA ASP A 86 -42.90 18.45 -15.65
C ASP A 86 -41.52 18.97 -15.25
N GLU A 87 -41.39 20.29 -15.12
CA GLU A 87 -40.18 20.99 -14.68
C GLU A 87 -39.74 20.56 -13.27
N HIS A 88 -40.69 20.25 -12.38
CA HIS A 88 -40.37 19.77 -11.04
C HIS A 88 -39.72 18.39 -11.08
N MET A 89 -40.15 17.53 -11.98
CA MET A 89 -39.53 16.21 -12.20
C MET A 89 -38.09 16.36 -12.70
N HIS A 90 -37.85 17.19 -13.71
CA HIS A 90 -36.52 17.48 -14.24
C HIS A 90 -35.57 18.00 -13.15
N LYS A 91 -36.04 18.94 -12.32
CA LYS A 91 -35.27 19.48 -11.22
C LYS A 91 -34.95 18.43 -10.15
N ALA A 92 -35.91 17.58 -9.82
CA ALA A 92 -35.72 16.50 -8.85
C ALA A 92 -34.69 15.47 -9.35
N VAL A 93 -34.76 15.06 -10.62
CA VAL A 93 -33.82 14.13 -11.24
C VAL A 93 -32.41 14.74 -11.33
N SER A 94 -32.31 16.04 -11.67
CA SER A 94 -31.02 16.75 -11.67
C SER A 94 -30.39 16.83 -10.28
N ASN A 95 -31.17 17.12 -9.24
CA ASN A 95 -30.67 17.10 -7.87
C ASN A 95 -30.23 15.68 -7.45
N LEU A 96 -30.98 14.66 -7.81
CA LEU A 96 -30.60 13.26 -7.56
C LEU A 96 -29.27 12.90 -8.23
N ASP A 97 -29.02 13.41 -9.43
CA ASP A 97 -27.77 13.21 -10.17
C ASP A 97 -26.59 13.77 -9.38
N VAL A 98 -26.68 15.01 -8.93
CA VAL A 98 -25.63 15.66 -8.13
C VAL A 98 -25.36 14.87 -6.84
N VAL A 99 -26.41 14.58 -6.05
CA VAL A 99 -26.25 13.87 -4.78
C VAL A 99 -25.68 12.47 -4.97
N THR A 100 -26.08 11.77 -6.02
CA THR A 100 -25.56 10.42 -6.32
C THR A 100 -24.09 10.47 -6.70
N THR A 101 -23.68 11.46 -7.49
CA THR A 101 -22.30 11.67 -7.91
C THR A 101 -21.41 12.01 -6.71
N ASP A 102 -21.86 12.91 -5.85
CA ASP A 102 -21.16 13.28 -4.62
C ASP A 102 -21.00 12.08 -3.67
N LEU A 103 -22.08 11.29 -3.49
CA LEU A 103 -22.03 10.07 -2.70
C LEU A 103 -21.05 9.04 -3.27
N GLN A 104 -21.06 8.84 -4.57
CA GLN A 104 -20.14 7.94 -5.25
C GLN A 104 -18.68 8.37 -5.00
N SER A 105 -18.38 9.65 -5.20
CA SER A 105 -17.04 10.22 -4.95
C SER A 105 -16.61 10.04 -3.49
N ALA A 106 -17.50 10.37 -2.53
CA ALA A 106 -17.22 10.23 -1.11
C ALA A 106 -16.94 8.78 -0.70
N VAL A 107 -17.72 7.84 -1.21
CA VAL A 107 -17.51 6.39 -0.94
C VAL A 107 -16.23 5.89 -1.60
N MET A 108 -15.92 6.30 -2.83
CA MET A 108 -14.66 5.96 -3.48
C MET A 108 -13.46 6.46 -2.69
N GLN A 109 -13.47 7.69 -2.18
CA GLN A 109 -12.39 8.24 -1.36
C GLN A 109 -12.11 7.40 -0.12
N THR A 110 -13.14 6.80 0.50
CA THR A 110 -12.92 5.92 1.67
C THR A 110 -12.18 4.62 1.35
N ARG A 111 -12.10 4.24 0.06
CA ARG A 111 -11.43 3.03 -0.42
C ARG A 111 -10.07 3.30 -1.05
N MET A 112 -9.72 4.57 -1.23
CA MET A 112 -8.44 4.96 -1.80
C MET A 112 -7.28 4.48 -0.92
N GLN A 113 -6.24 4.01 -1.56
CA GLN A 113 -5.02 3.55 -0.91
C GLN A 113 -3.80 4.00 -1.70
N PRO A 114 -2.72 4.44 -1.04
CA PRO A 114 -1.51 4.83 -1.74
C PRO A 114 -0.91 3.63 -2.51
N ILE A 115 -0.52 3.88 -3.77
CA ILE A 115 0.10 2.87 -4.64
C ILE A 115 1.42 2.34 -4.06
N LYS A 116 1.98 3.03 -3.09
CA LYS A 116 3.17 2.63 -2.31
C LYS A 116 3.10 1.19 -1.81
N LYS A 117 1.90 0.69 -1.51
CA LYS A 117 1.69 -0.72 -1.11
C LYS A 117 2.13 -1.70 -2.20
N VAL A 118 1.90 -1.34 -3.47
CA VAL A 118 2.34 -2.14 -4.63
C VAL A 118 3.81 -1.85 -4.94
N PHE A 119 4.19 -0.58 -4.99
CA PHE A 119 5.54 -0.15 -5.34
C PHE A 119 6.59 -0.68 -4.36
N GLY A 120 6.27 -0.78 -3.08
CA GLY A 120 7.21 -1.23 -2.04
C GLY A 120 7.80 -2.63 -2.24
N ARG A 121 7.20 -3.46 -3.08
CA ARG A 121 7.73 -4.80 -3.41
C ARG A 121 8.75 -4.79 -4.55
N PHE A 122 8.71 -3.79 -5.45
CA PHE A 122 9.55 -3.77 -6.66
C PHE A 122 11.05 -3.64 -6.40
N PRO A 123 11.54 -2.89 -5.41
CA PRO A 123 12.98 -2.83 -5.14
C PRO A 123 13.59 -4.21 -4.91
N ARG A 124 12.87 -5.10 -4.23
CA ARG A 124 13.30 -6.48 -4.01
C ARG A 124 13.22 -7.29 -5.31
N VAL A 125 12.10 -7.21 -6.02
CA VAL A 125 11.90 -7.93 -7.29
C VAL A 125 12.97 -7.56 -8.32
N VAL A 126 13.22 -6.26 -8.50
CA VAL A 126 14.24 -5.78 -9.46
C VAL A 126 15.64 -6.23 -9.05
N ARG A 127 15.98 -6.16 -7.77
CA ARG A 127 17.28 -6.62 -7.26
C ARG A 127 17.50 -8.10 -7.52
N ASP A 128 16.50 -8.94 -7.24
CA ASP A 128 16.60 -10.38 -7.43
C ASP A 128 16.68 -10.72 -8.93
N LEU A 129 15.91 -10.06 -9.79
CA LEU A 129 15.99 -10.22 -11.25
C LEU A 129 17.33 -9.76 -11.80
N ALA A 130 17.82 -8.59 -11.41
CA ALA A 130 19.11 -8.05 -11.85
C ALA A 130 20.26 -9.00 -11.50
N ARG A 131 20.24 -9.57 -10.29
CA ARG A 131 21.23 -10.56 -9.85
C ARG A 131 21.17 -11.84 -10.69
N ASN A 132 19.97 -12.38 -10.93
CA ASN A 132 19.77 -13.61 -11.67
C ASN A 132 20.19 -13.46 -13.15
N LEU A 133 19.93 -12.29 -13.74
CA LEU A 133 20.23 -11.99 -15.14
C LEU A 133 21.63 -11.36 -15.32
N LYS A 134 22.39 -11.18 -14.23
CA LYS A 134 23.71 -10.53 -14.22
C LYS A 134 23.68 -9.14 -14.88
N LYS A 135 22.64 -8.37 -14.60
CA LYS A 135 22.43 -7.01 -15.09
C LYS A 135 22.55 -6.00 -13.96
N GLU A 136 22.94 -4.79 -14.28
CA GLU A 136 22.95 -3.68 -13.33
C GLU A 136 21.75 -2.79 -13.62
N VAL A 137 20.82 -2.72 -12.65
CA VAL A 137 19.54 -2.03 -12.80
C VAL A 137 19.31 -1.08 -11.65
N ASN A 138 18.99 0.16 -11.97
CA ASN A 138 18.49 1.16 -11.04
C ASN A 138 16.97 1.27 -11.18
N LEU A 139 16.26 1.24 -10.06
CA LEU A 139 14.81 1.44 -10.01
C LEU A 139 14.54 2.83 -9.44
N VAL A 140 13.81 3.63 -10.21
CA VAL A 140 13.33 4.96 -9.80
C VAL A 140 11.81 4.90 -9.69
N MET A 141 11.27 5.40 -8.58
CA MET A 141 9.83 5.41 -8.33
C MET A 141 9.38 6.84 -8.06
N HIS A 142 8.27 7.24 -8.69
CA HIS A 142 7.65 8.55 -8.53
C HIS A 142 6.16 8.40 -8.25
N GLY A 143 5.60 9.30 -7.44
CA GLY A 143 4.17 9.31 -7.14
C GLY A 143 3.70 8.14 -6.29
N GLU A 144 4.56 7.64 -5.39
CA GLU A 144 4.23 6.52 -4.49
C GLU A 144 3.04 6.82 -3.57
N ASP A 145 2.79 8.10 -3.29
CA ASP A 145 1.71 8.56 -2.42
C ASP A 145 0.40 8.84 -3.21
N THR A 146 0.38 8.54 -4.54
CA THR A 146 -0.84 8.63 -5.34
C THR A 146 -1.85 7.60 -4.86
N ASP A 147 -3.05 8.09 -4.53
CA ASP A 147 -4.14 7.24 -4.06
C ASP A 147 -4.87 6.59 -5.22
N LEU A 148 -5.14 5.29 -5.09
CA LEU A 148 -5.88 4.48 -6.05
C LEU A 148 -6.94 3.64 -5.34
N ASP A 149 -8.03 3.32 -6.03
CA ASP A 149 -9.01 2.38 -5.51
C ASP A 149 -8.37 1.03 -5.18
N LYS A 150 -8.76 0.45 -4.05
CA LYS A 150 -8.23 -0.81 -3.54
C LYS A 150 -8.27 -1.93 -4.58
N ASN A 151 -9.39 -2.08 -5.30
CA ASN A 151 -9.53 -3.15 -6.30
C ASN A 151 -8.56 -2.94 -7.46
N LEU A 152 -8.32 -1.68 -7.84
CA LEU A 152 -7.36 -1.33 -8.88
C LEU A 152 -5.93 -1.65 -8.42
N VAL A 153 -5.59 -1.31 -7.17
CA VAL A 153 -4.30 -1.62 -6.55
C VAL A 153 -4.05 -3.14 -6.55
N GLU A 154 -5.06 -3.93 -6.19
CA GLU A 154 -4.97 -5.39 -6.20
C GLU A 154 -4.85 -5.95 -7.63
N ALA A 155 -5.68 -5.47 -8.55
CA ALA A 155 -5.67 -5.92 -9.95
C ALA A 155 -4.38 -5.57 -10.70
N LEU A 156 -3.75 -4.43 -10.39
CA LEU A 156 -2.51 -3.98 -11.03
C LEU A 156 -1.25 -4.71 -10.51
N SER A 157 -1.33 -5.32 -9.34
CA SER A 157 -0.17 -5.93 -8.67
C SER A 157 0.59 -6.93 -9.55
N ASP A 158 -0.10 -7.90 -10.13
CA ASP A 158 0.51 -8.97 -10.94
C ASP A 158 0.92 -8.50 -12.33
N PRO A 159 0.09 -7.74 -13.07
CA PRO A 159 0.51 -7.12 -14.33
C PRO A 159 1.76 -6.26 -14.20
N LEU A 160 1.86 -5.42 -13.17
CA LEU A 160 3.03 -4.58 -12.96
C LEU A 160 4.29 -5.40 -12.67
N VAL A 161 4.19 -6.47 -11.89
CA VAL A 161 5.33 -7.39 -11.67
C VAL A 161 5.81 -7.98 -13.00
N HIS A 162 4.87 -8.36 -13.88
CA HIS A 162 5.20 -8.90 -15.19
C HIS A 162 5.88 -7.85 -16.10
N LEU A 163 5.35 -6.62 -16.11
CA LEU A 163 5.94 -5.51 -16.88
C LEU A 163 7.35 -5.15 -16.38
N VAL A 164 7.55 -5.09 -15.06
CA VAL A 164 8.88 -4.85 -14.48
C VAL A 164 9.84 -5.97 -14.84
N ARG A 165 9.40 -7.22 -14.78
CA ARG A 165 10.20 -8.37 -15.21
C ARG A 165 10.61 -8.25 -16.67
N ASN A 166 9.66 -7.95 -17.57
CA ASN A 166 9.95 -7.79 -18.99
C ASN A 166 10.91 -6.62 -19.25
N SER A 167 10.75 -5.51 -18.52
CA SER A 167 11.64 -4.35 -18.63
C SER A 167 13.07 -4.68 -18.24
N VAL A 168 13.27 -5.47 -17.18
CA VAL A 168 14.59 -5.89 -16.73
C VAL A 168 15.16 -6.97 -17.65
N ASP A 169 14.35 -7.94 -18.08
CA ASP A 169 14.80 -9.10 -18.87
C ASP A 169 15.10 -8.71 -20.33
N HIS A 170 14.14 -8.06 -20.96
CA HIS A 170 14.24 -7.72 -22.40
C HIS A 170 14.56 -6.25 -22.66
N GLY A 171 14.21 -5.35 -21.74
CA GLY A 171 14.38 -3.90 -21.92
C GLY A 171 15.78 -3.39 -21.60
N ILE A 172 16.56 -4.11 -20.76
CA ILE A 172 17.91 -3.70 -20.35
C ILE A 172 18.90 -4.71 -20.86
N GLU A 173 19.91 -4.24 -21.60
CA GLU A 173 21.02 -5.06 -22.10
C GLU A 173 22.00 -5.41 -20.98
N ALA A 174 22.83 -6.43 -21.19
CA ALA A 174 23.95 -6.78 -20.30
C ALA A 174 24.94 -5.58 -20.18
N PRO A 175 25.58 -5.41 -19.00
CA PRO A 175 26.46 -4.26 -18.76
C PRO A 175 27.54 -4.05 -19.81
N GLU A 176 28.16 -5.15 -20.27
CA GLU A 176 29.23 -5.10 -21.28
C GLU A 176 28.70 -4.66 -22.67
N VAL A 177 27.47 -5.03 -23.00
CA VAL A 177 26.82 -4.63 -24.25
C VAL A 177 26.49 -3.14 -24.22
N ARG A 178 26.00 -2.65 -23.05
CA ARG A 178 25.70 -1.24 -22.86
C ARG A 178 26.94 -0.37 -22.98
N GLU A 179 28.04 -0.75 -22.36
CA GLU A 179 29.31 -0.02 -22.44
C GLU A 179 29.83 0.05 -23.88
N LYS A 180 29.79 -1.07 -24.62
CA LYS A 180 30.16 -1.11 -26.04
C LYS A 180 29.29 -0.19 -26.92
N ALA A 181 28.03 0.02 -26.53
CA ALA A 181 27.11 0.91 -27.21
C ALA A 181 27.18 2.37 -26.71
N GLY A 182 28.16 2.71 -25.85
CA GLY A 182 28.31 4.05 -25.26
C GLY A 182 27.24 4.45 -24.25
N LYS A 183 26.48 3.47 -23.74
CA LYS A 183 25.45 3.68 -22.71
C LYS A 183 26.06 3.48 -21.31
N PRO A 184 25.48 4.12 -20.28
CA PRO A 184 25.85 3.84 -18.89
C PRO A 184 25.72 2.35 -18.58
N ARG A 185 26.67 1.79 -17.83
CA ARG A 185 26.71 0.39 -17.43
C ARG A 185 25.38 -0.03 -16.76
N GLN A 186 24.88 0.81 -15.89
CA GLN A 186 23.61 0.62 -15.19
C GLN A 186 22.42 1.09 -16.03
N GLY A 187 21.42 0.23 -16.24
CA GLY A 187 20.14 0.57 -16.85
C GLY A 187 19.17 1.11 -15.80
N THR A 188 18.23 1.96 -16.21
CA THR A 188 17.22 2.51 -15.30
C THR A 188 15.83 2.04 -15.72
N VAL A 189 15.06 1.58 -14.74
CA VAL A 189 13.62 1.32 -14.86
C VAL A 189 12.91 2.38 -14.01
N THR A 190 11.99 3.13 -14.60
CA THR A 190 11.21 4.13 -13.89
C THR A 190 9.76 3.67 -13.78
N LEU A 191 9.22 3.71 -12.57
CA LEU A 191 7.80 3.52 -12.28
C LEU A 191 7.24 4.87 -11.83
N SER A 192 6.21 5.36 -12.50
CA SER A 192 5.52 6.59 -12.11
C SER A 192 4.03 6.36 -11.98
N ALA A 193 3.41 7.00 -11.00
CA ALA A 193 1.98 7.08 -10.84
C ALA A 193 1.60 8.55 -10.69
N GLU A 194 0.67 8.99 -11.52
CA GLU A 194 0.18 10.36 -11.51
C GLU A 194 -1.35 10.31 -11.63
N GLN A 195 -2.01 11.22 -10.93
CA GLN A 195 -3.45 11.42 -11.07
C GLN A 195 -3.65 12.63 -11.96
N GLU A 196 -4.11 12.39 -13.18
CA GLU A 196 -4.39 13.42 -14.17
C GLU A 196 -5.90 13.72 -14.14
N GLY A 197 -6.27 14.78 -13.41
CA GLY A 197 -7.60 15.35 -13.44
C GLY A 197 -8.75 14.46 -12.97
N ASP A 198 -9.89 15.07 -12.80
CA ASP A 198 -11.17 14.44 -12.51
C ASP A 198 -11.97 14.36 -13.82
N HIS A 199 -11.68 13.37 -14.64
CA HIS A 199 -12.40 13.13 -15.90
C HIS A 199 -13.12 11.78 -15.87
#